data_4c63d1019fcc113888e2859ff9499bc9
#
_entry.id   4c63d1019fcc113888e2859ff9499bc9
#
_cell.length_a   1.000
_cell.length_b   1.000
_cell.length_c   1.000
_cell.angle_alpha   90.00
_cell.angle_beta   90.00
_cell.angle_gamma   90.00
#
_symmetry.space_group_name_H-M   'P 1'
#
loop_
_entity.id
_entity.type
_entity.pdbx_description
1 polymer ?
#
loop_
_entity_poly.entity_id
_entity_poly.type
_entity_poly.pdbx_seq_one_letter_code
_entity_poly.pdbx_strand_id
1 'polypeptide(L)'
;SNQAVAAALAGGDVHFISRLGEDDFAKMAISLWKNSGITTHVTHHSNSYTGAAYIFIEESTGNNAIIVSPGAAAEINDEDILANKELISGSRVFMTQLEQSLDAASTALSFAKDGGAITILNPAPAQPLNENILKLCDFVTPNEIEAEQITGISVKSLNDAEIAAGKLIEKGANAAVITLGEQGALFKDSNQIIHQPAYQAGPVVETTGAGDAFNGGLAVAVAEGMTIDKVLRFA
;
A
#
# COMPACT_ATOMS: atom_id res chain seq x y z
N SER A 1 3.14 0.37 8.37
CA SER A 1 2.82 1.59 9.13
C SER A 1 3.04 2.89 8.34
N ASN A 2 4.05 2.93 7.46
CA ASN A 2 4.43 4.15 6.72
C ASN A 2 3.26 4.74 5.91
N GLN A 3 2.50 3.93 5.19
CA GLN A 3 1.33 4.37 4.42
C GLN A 3 0.25 4.98 5.31
N ALA A 4 0.01 4.41 6.52
CA ALA A 4 -0.93 4.96 7.47
C ALA A 4 -0.48 6.34 8.01
N VAL A 5 0.82 6.48 8.32
CA VAL A 5 1.39 7.78 8.73
C VAL A 5 1.31 8.79 7.60
N ALA A 6 1.66 8.40 6.36
CA ALA A 6 1.57 9.28 5.20
C ALA A 6 0.13 9.75 4.96
N ALA A 7 -0.85 8.84 5.03
CA ALA A 7 -2.26 9.18 4.90
C ALA A 7 -2.74 10.15 6.00
N ALA A 8 -2.34 9.93 7.26
CA ALA A 8 -2.68 10.83 8.36
C ALA A 8 -2.07 12.23 8.17
N LEU A 9 -0.80 12.31 7.75
CA LEU A 9 -0.12 13.57 7.44
C LEU A 9 -0.75 14.30 6.24
N ALA A 10 -1.32 13.54 5.30
CA ALA A 10 -2.07 14.08 4.16
C ALA A 10 -3.51 14.54 4.56
N GLY A 11 -3.90 14.43 5.82
CA GLY A 11 -5.18 14.89 6.37
C GLY A 11 -6.28 13.83 6.44
N GLY A 12 -5.96 12.56 6.22
CA GLY A 12 -6.91 11.45 6.32
C GLY A 12 -7.28 11.12 7.77
N ASP A 13 -8.53 10.72 7.99
CA ASP A 13 -8.97 10.05 9.22
C ASP A 13 -8.62 8.57 9.12
N VAL A 14 -7.51 8.19 9.76
CA VAL A 14 -6.85 6.90 9.56
C VAL A 14 -7.09 5.95 10.72
N HIS A 15 -7.63 4.78 10.40
CA HIS A 15 -7.73 3.63 11.28
C HIS A 15 -6.73 2.56 10.85
N PHE A 16 -5.90 2.09 11.76
CA PHE A 16 -4.82 1.16 11.45
C PHE A 16 -4.94 -0.15 12.23
N ILE A 17 -5.15 -1.23 11.49
CA ILE A 17 -5.25 -2.60 12.01
C ILE A 17 -3.87 -3.24 11.92
N SER A 18 -3.35 -3.78 13.02
CA SER A 18 -2.04 -4.43 13.05
C SER A 18 -1.91 -5.38 14.26
N ARG A 19 -0.82 -6.16 14.28
CA ARG A 19 -0.36 -6.90 15.45
C ARG A 19 1.00 -6.40 15.90
N LEU A 20 1.21 -6.34 17.21
CA LEU A 20 2.47 -5.98 17.84
C LEU A 20 2.85 -7.03 18.89
N GLY A 21 4.15 -7.12 19.17
CA GLY A 21 4.64 -7.79 20.38
C GLY A 21 4.40 -6.96 21.66
N GLU A 22 4.89 -7.47 22.77
CA GLU A 22 4.90 -6.77 24.06
C GLU A 22 6.31 -6.27 24.39
N ASP A 23 6.86 -5.41 23.53
CA ASP A 23 8.24 -4.93 23.59
C ASP A 23 8.36 -3.40 23.45
N ASP A 24 9.58 -2.89 23.48
CA ASP A 24 9.82 -1.45 23.37
C ASP A 24 9.55 -0.92 21.97
N PHE A 25 9.69 -1.73 20.92
CA PHE A 25 9.31 -1.35 19.56
C PHE A 25 7.78 -1.15 19.45
N ALA A 26 6.98 -1.98 20.13
CA ALA A 26 5.53 -1.77 20.22
C ALA A 26 5.18 -0.41 20.83
N LYS A 27 5.84 -0.05 21.93
CA LYS A 27 5.63 1.26 22.59
C LYS A 27 6.00 2.43 21.67
N MET A 28 7.11 2.30 20.95
CA MET A 28 7.55 3.30 19.97
C MET A 28 6.54 3.45 18.83
N ALA A 29 6.08 2.33 18.26
CA ALA A 29 5.10 2.33 17.17
C ALA A 29 3.78 2.99 17.61
N ILE A 30 3.21 2.59 18.75
CA ILE A 30 1.97 3.16 19.30
C ILE A 30 2.13 4.66 19.56
N SER A 31 3.27 5.09 20.11
CA SER A 31 3.55 6.50 20.36
C SER A 31 3.59 7.31 19.05
N LEU A 32 4.26 6.78 18.02
CA LEU A 32 4.33 7.41 16.71
C LEU A 32 2.93 7.55 16.09
N TRP A 33 2.16 6.47 16.05
CA TRP A 33 0.83 6.46 15.45
C TRP A 33 -0.12 7.42 16.15
N LYS A 34 -0.10 7.43 17.50
CA LYS A 34 -0.88 8.37 18.31
C LYS A 34 -0.50 9.83 18.02
N ASN A 35 0.79 10.13 17.94
CA ASN A 35 1.28 11.48 17.64
C ASN A 35 0.94 11.92 16.20
N SER A 36 0.77 10.97 15.29
CA SER A 36 0.33 11.20 13.91
C SER A 36 -1.19 11.28 13.76
N GLY A 37 -1.96 11.14 14.86
CA GLY A 37 -3.42 11.21 14.82
C GLY A 37 -4.10 9.93 14.31
N ILE A 38 -3.40 8.80 14.29
CA ILE A 38 -3.93 7.52 13.82
C ILE A 38 -4.70 6.81 14.94
N THR A 39 -5.92 6.36 14.65
CA THR A 39 -6.68 5.46 15.52
C THR A 39 -6.23 4.02 15.30
N THR A 40 -5.72 3.38 16.33
CA THR A 40 -5.12 2.05 16.23
C THR A 40 -6.06 0.95 16.71
N HIS A 41 -6.14 -0.14 15.94
CA HIS A 41 -6.84 -1.38 16.25
C HIS A 41 -5.81 -2.52 16.28
N VAL A 42 -5.05 -2.55 17.37
CA VAL A 42 -3.88 -3.42 17.52
C VAL A 42 -4.17 -4.57 18.47
N THR A 43 -3.84 -5.78 18.02
CA THR A 43 -3.78 -6.97 18.88
C THR A 43 -2.35 -7.16 19.38
N HIS A 44 -2.18 -7.31 20.68
CA HIS A 44 -0.88 -7.59 21.31
C HIS A 44 -0.64 -9.10 21.42
N HIS A 45 0.55 -9.54 21.04
CA HIS A 45 0.98 -10.91 21.08
C HIS A 45 2.18 -11.10 22.01
N SER A 46 1.96 -11.72 23.17
CA SER A 46 3.02 -11.97 24.17
C SER A 46 4.07 -12.99 23.72
N ASN A 47 3.73 -13.84 22.74
CA ASN A 47 4.60 -14.90 22.24
C ASN A 47 5.34 -14.51 20.94
N SER A 48 5.19 -13.26 20.49
CA SER A 48 5.85 -12.76 19.30
C SER A 48 6.47 -11.38 19.57
N TYR A 49 7.38 -10.95 18.72
CA TYR A 49 8.02 -9.63 18.82
C TYR A 49 7.40 -8.67 17.79
N THR A 50 7.54 -7.38 18.04
CA THR A 50 7.14 -6.35 17.07
C THR A 50 8.04 -6.39 15.85
N GLY A 51 7.43 -6.45 14.66
CA GLY A 51 8.17 -6.45 13.40
C GLY A 51 9.05 -5.20 13.27
N ALA A 52 10.24 -5.37 12.71
CA ALA A 52 11.20 -4.31 12.51
C ALA A 52 11.92 -4.49 11.16
N ALA A 53 12.34 -3.37 10.57
CA ALA A 53 13.19 -3.36 9.39
C ALA A 53 14.51 -2.67 9.72
N TYR A 54 15.60 -3.27 9.28
CA TYR A 54 16.94 -2.68 9.33
C TYR A 54 17.28 -2.18 7.93
N ILE A 55 17.48 -0.88 7.79
CA ILE A 55 17.74 -0.22 6.52
C ILE A 55 19.22 0.18 6.49
N PHE A 56 19.96 -0.38 5.55
CA PHE A 56 21.34 -0.02 5.28
C PHE A 56 21.36 0.92 4.09
N ILE A 57 21.91 2.11 4.26
CA ILE A 57 22.03 3.10 3.19
C ILE A 57 23.51 3.25 2.86
N GLU A 58 23.84 3.08 1.58
CA GLU A 58 25.20 3.37 1.07
C GLU A 58 25.35 4.87 0.88
N GLU A 59 26.16 5.51 1.70
CA GLU A 59 26.30 6.95 1.74
C GLU A 59 26.72 7.57 0.39
N SER A 60 27.52 6.83 -0.40
CA SER A 60 28.05 7.34 -1.67
C SER A 60 27.05 7.32 -2.83
N THR A 61 26.05 6.45 -2.80
CA THR A 61 25.11 6.22 -3.91
C THR A 61 23.65 6.48 -3.52
N GLY A 62 23.33 6.53 -2.22
CA GLY A 62 21.95 6.53 -1.73
C GLY A 62 21.21 5.20 -1.89
N ASN A 63 21.88 4.16 -2.41
CA ASN A 63 21.29 2.83 -2.52
C ASN A 63 21.01 2.25 -1.14
N ASN A 64 19.91 1.53 -1.00
CA ASN A 64 19.57 0.86 0.24
C ASN A 64 19.48 -0.67 0.11
N ALA A 65 19.68 -1.34 1.23
CA ALA A 65 19.37 -2.76 1.42
C ALA A 65 18.54 -2.89 2.71
N ILE A 66 17.43 -3.61 2.65
CA ILE A 66 16.48 -3.72 3.75
C ILE A 66 16.41 -5.17 4.21
N ILE A 67 16.66 -5.40 5.51
CA ILE A 67 16.41 -6.69 6.16
C ILE A 67 15.14 -6.54 6.97
N VAL A 68 14.10 -7.28 6.59
CA VAL A 68 12.81 -7.28 7.28
C VAL A 68 12.71 -8.46 8.23
N SER A 69 12.33 -8.16 9.47
CA SER A 69 11.96 -9.13 10.49
C SER A 69 10.48 -8.90 10.83
N PRO A 70 9.53 -9.65 10.23
CA PRO A 70 8.12 -9.25 10.18
C PRO A 70 7.41 -9.36 11.53
N GLY A 71 7.86 -10.24 12.44
CA GLY A 71 7.28 -10.38 13.78
C GLY A 71 5.78 -10.64 13.78
N ALA A 72 5.09 -10.15 14.81
CA ALA A 72 3.67 -10.35 15.02
C ALA A 72 2.79 -9.84 13.85
N ALA A 73 3.24 -8.85 13.10
CA ALA A 73 2.48 -8.32 11.97
C ALA A 73 2.25 -9.36 10.85
N ALA A 74 3.20 -10.28 10.63
CA ALA A 74 3.03 -11.37 9.67
C ALA A 74 2.02 -12.45 10.13
N GLU A 75 1.66 -12.43 11.40
CA GLU A 75 0.72 -13.39 12.00
C GLU A 75 -0.74 -12.91 11.94
N ILE A 76 -1.00 -11.72 11.33
CA ILE A 76 -2.35 -11.21 11.09
C ILE A 76 -3.14 -12.27 10.30
N ASN A 77 -4.31 -12.64 10.84
CA ASN A 77 -5.14 -13.71 10.29
C ASN A 77 -6.61 -13.30 10.21
N ASP A 78 -7.45 -14.23 9.78
CA ASP A 78 -8.89 -14.00 9.60
C ASP A 78 -9.62 -13.60 10.91
N GLU A 79 -9.12 -13.99 12.08
CA GLU A 79 -9.73 -13.60 13.36
C GLU A 79 -9.57 -12.10 13.61
N ASP A 80 -8.39 -11.53 13.32
CA ASP A 80 -8.17 -10.07 13.41
C ASP A 80 -9.05 -9.32 12.43
N ILE A 81 -9.16 -9.84 11.21
CA ILE A 81 -9.97 -9.22 10.16
C ILE A 81 -11.45 -9.27 10.53
N LEU A 82 -11.92 -10.42 11.03
CA LEU A 82 -13.31 -10.59 11.46
C LEU A 82 -13.67 -9.68 12.64
N ALA A 83 -12.74 -9.52 13.62
CA ALA A 83 -12.92 -8.62 14.75
C ALA A 83 -13.06 -7.15 14.33
N ASN A 84 -12.53 -6.79 13.17
CA ASN A 84 -12.58 -5.43 12.62
C ASN A 84 -13.52 -5.29 11.41
N LYS A 85 -14.39 -6.28 11.16
CA LYS A 85 -15.25 -6.33 9.98
C LYS A 85 -16.10 -5.07 9.80
N GLU A 86 -16.77 -4.59 10.85
CA GLU A 86 -17.62 -3.42 10.78
C GLU A 86 -16.83 -2.16 10.42
N LEU A 87 -15.64 -2.01 10.99
CA LEU A 87 -14.73 -0.90 10.67
C LEU A 87 -14.30 -0.94 9.19
N ILE A 88 -13.86 -2.11 8.73
CA ILE A 88 -13.42 -2.32 7.34
C ILE A 88 -14.57 -2.03 6.38
N SER A 89 -15.76 -2.60 6.61
CA SER A 89 -16.93 -2.42 5.74
C SER A 89 -17.51 -1.00 5.78
N GLY A 90 -17.31 -0.28 6.88
CA GLY A 90 -17.77 1.11 7.03
C GLY A 90 -16.80 2.17 6.55
N SER A 91 -15.60 1.79 6.09
CA SER A 91 -14.59 2.73 5.61
C SER A 91 -14.94 3.28 4.23
N ARG A 92 -14.43 4.48 3.90
CA ARG A 92 -14.51 5.00 2.52
C ARG A 92 -13.50 4.35 1.60
N VAL A 93 -12.29 4.12 2.14
CA VAL A 93 -11.18 3.46 1.44
C VAL A 93 -10.60 2.42 2.37
N PHE A 94 -10.36 1.24 1.86
CA PHE A 94 -9.59 0.21 2.51
C PHE A 94 -8.32 -0.06 1.71
N MET A 95 -7.16 0.01 2.38
CA MET A 95 -5.87 -0.25 1.75
C MET A 95 -5.12 -1.33 2.50
N THR A 96 -4.52 -2.24 1.75
CA THR A 96 -3.68 -3.31 2.30
C THR A 96 -2.46 -3.57 1.41
N GLN A 97 -1.46 -4.23 1.99
CA GLN A 97 -0.23 -4.69 1.33
C GLN A 97 -0.19 -6.22 1.38
N LEU A 98 0.99 -6.80 1.11
CA LEU A 98 1.20 -8.25 1.13
C LEU A 98 2.23 -8.68 2.19
N GLU A 99 2.33 -7.95 3.29
CA GLU A 99 3.20 -8.27 4.42
C GLU A 99 2.56 -9.26 5.42
N GLN A 100 1.25 -9.47 5.31
CA GLN A 100 0.47 -10.48 6.02
C GLN A 100 0.06 -11.63 5.08
N SER A 101 -0.70 -12.61 5.58
CA SER A 101 -1.18 -13.71 4.74
C SER A 101 -2.11 -13.22 3.62
N LEU A 102 -2.02 -13.86 2.45
CA LEU A 102 -2.93 -13.59 1.32
C LEU A 102 -4.40 -13.82 1.68
N ASP A 103 -4.68 -14.79 2.53
CA ASP A 103 -6.04 -15.11 2.97
C ASP A 103 -6.61 -13.95 3.79
N ALA A 104 -5.86 -13.43 4.78
CA ALA A 104 -6.28 -12.27 5.55
C ALA A 104 -6.47 -11.03 4.66
N ALA A 105 -5.55 -10.78 3.71
CA ALA A 105 -5.69 -9.67 2.76
C ALA A 105 -6.95 -9.83 1.89
N SER A 106 -7.21 -11.04 1.37
CA SER A 106 -8.39 -11.33 0.55
C SER A 106 -9.70 -11.19 1.34
N THR A 107 -9.73 -11.70 2.57
CA THR A 107 -10.88 -11.58 3.47
C THR A 107 -11.20 -10.12 3.77
N ALA A 108 -10.17 -9.31 4.08
CA ALA A 108 -10.34 -7.89 4.36
C ALA A 108 -10.81 -7.10 3.13
N LEU A 109 -10.22 -7.34 1.95
CA LEU A 109 -10.66 -6.72 0.69
C LEU A 109 -12.11 -7.09 0.35
N SER A 110 -12.53 -8.35 0.61
CA SER A 110 -13.91 -8.77 0.40
C SER A 110 -14.87 -8.00 1.32
N PHE A 111 -14.58 -7.90 2.62
CA PHE A 111 -15.42 -7.15 3.55
C PHE A 111 -15.51 -5.65 3.18
N ALA A 112 -14.39 -5.05 2.76
CA ALA A 112 -14.38 -3.68 2.30
C ALA A 112 -15.26 -3.48 1.06
N LYS A 113 -15.10 -4.34 0.06
CA LYS A 113 -15.86 -4.28 -1.19
C LYS A 113 -17.35 -4.51 -0.96
N ASP A 114 -17.72 -5.49 -0.14
CA ASP A 114 -19.11 -5.78 0.23
C ASP A 114 -19.75 -4.60 0.99
N GLY A 115 -18.96 -3.85 1.76
CA GLY A 115 -19.37 -2.62 2.44
C GLY A 115 -19.45 -1.38 1.54
N GLY A 116 -18.96 -1.46 0.30
CA GLY A 116 -18.92 -0.35 -0.65
C GLY A 116 -17.72 0.56 -0.51
N ALA A 117 -16.69 0.16 0.24
CA ALA A 117 -15.42 0.88 0.30
C ALA A 117 -14.65 0.73 -1.02
N ILE A 118 -13.90 1.77 -1.39
CA ILE A 118 -12.93 1.68 -2.48
C ILE A 118 -11.73 0.90 -1.97
N THR A 119 -11.32 -0.12 -2.71
CA THR A 119 -10.27 -1.05 -2.30
C THR A 119 -8.96 -0.77 -3.03
N ILE A 120 -7.86 -0.65 -2.28
CA ILE A 120 -6.52 -0.41 -2.80
C ILE A 120 -5.61 -1.54 -2.32
N LEU A 121 -4.96 -2.22 -3.26
CA LEU A 121 -3.90 -3.18 -2.99
C LEU A 121 -2.56 -2.62 -3.46
N ASN A 122 -1.66 -2.36 -2.51
CA ASN A 122 -0.25 -2.18 -2.84
C ASN A 122 0.44 -3.55 -2.75
N PRO A 123 0.82 -4.18 -3.87
CA PRO A 123 1.29 -5.57 -3.88
C PRO A 123 2.76 -5.70 -3.46
N ALA A 124 3.12 -5.11 -2.33
CA ALA A 124 4.44 -5.08 -1.71
C ALA A 124 4.47 -5.92 -0.42
N PRO A 125 5.46 -6.81 -0.23
CA PRO A 125 6.42 -7.27 -1.23
C PRO A 125 5.73 -8.08 -2.33
N ALA A 126 6.29 -8.03 -3.54
CA ALA A 126 5.71 -8.76 -4.66
C ALA A 126 5.69 -10.27 -4.43
N GLN A 127 4.55 -10.87 -4.69
CA GLN A 127 4.36 -12.32 -4.66
C GLN A 127 3.32 -12.73 -5.71
N PRO A 128 3.25 -14.01 -6.10
CA PRO A 128 2.26 -14.47 -7.04
C PRO A 128 0.83 -14.17 -6.56
N LEU A 129 0.08 -13.43 -7.35
CA LEU A 129 -1.32 -13.12 -7.07
C LEU A 129 -2.23 -13.93 -7.99
N ASN A 130 -3.28 -14.49 -7.41
CA ASN A 130 -4.36 -15.09 -8.19
C ASN A 130 -5.36 -14.01 -8.63
N GLU A 131 -6.15 -14.33 -9.66
CA GLU A 131 -7.15 -13.40 -10.18
C GLU A 131 -8.27 -13.07 -9.17
N ASN A 132 -8.51 -13.91 -8.16
CA ASN A 132 -9.58 -13.69 -7.22
C ASN A 132 -9.31 -12.47 -6.33
N ILE A 133 -8.06 -12.27 -5.89
CA ILE A 133 -7.71 -11.09 -5.10
C ILE A 133 -7.73 -9.82 -5.96
N LEU A 134 -7.29 -9.90 -7.23
CA LEU A 134 -7.30 -8.76 -8.14
C LEU A 134 -8.72 -8.28 -8.46
N LYS A 135 -9.69 -9.19 -8.56
CA LYS A 135 -11.12 -8.84 -8.74
C LYS A 135 -11.73 -8.09 -7.55
N LEU A 136 -11.09 -8.16 -6.40
CA LEU A 136 -11.50 -7.38 -5.22
C LEU A 136 -10.93 -5.96 -5.21
N CYS A 137 -10.00 -5.62 -6.12
CA CYS A 137 -9.26 -4.37 -6.09
C CYS A 137 -9.84 -3.34 -7.06
N ASP A 138 -10.21 -2.17 -6.53
CA ASP A 138 -10.53 -1.01 -7.37
C ASP A 138 -9.24 -0.38 -7.89
N PHE A 139 -8.18 -0.37 -7.08
CA PHE A 139 -6.84 0.04 -7.49
C PHE A 139 -5.80 -1.01 -7.09
N VAL A 140 -4.87 -1.30 -7.98
CA VAL A 140 -3.62 -2.02 -7.68
C VAL A 140 -2.46 -1.09 -7.98
N THR A 141 -1.54 -0.91 -6.99
CA THR A 141 -0.50 0.13 -7.05
C THR A 141 0.93 -0.45 -6.96
N PRO A 142 1.37 -1.23 -7.95
CA PRO A 142 2.71 -1.78 -7.97
C PRO A 142 3.75 -0.74 -8.41
N ASN A 143 5.01 -0.95 -7.99
CA ASN A 143 6.16 -0.37 -8.67
C ASN A 143 6.56 -1.21 -9.90
N GLU A 144 7.64 -0.83 -10.62
CA GLU A 144 8.10 -1.51 -11.83
C GLU A 144 8.43 -2.99 -11.57
N ILE A 145 9.09 -3.28 -10.45
CA ILE A 145 9.52 -4.63 -10.08
C ILE A 145 8.31 -5.50 -9.71
N GLU A 146 7.40 -4.97 -8.92
CA GLU A 146 6.17 -5.64 -8.51
C GLU A 146 5.27 -5.90 -9.73
N ALA A 147 5.14 -4.91 -10.63
CA ALA A 147 4.40 -5.06 -11.87
C ALA A 147 5.00 -6.17 -12.75
N GLU A 148 6.33 -6.22 -12.91
CA GLU A 148 7.01 -7.28 -13.65
C GLU A 148 6.75 -8.66 -13.03
N GLN A 149 6.87 -8.80 -11.71
CA GLN A 149 6.67 -10.09 -11.04
C GLN A 149 5.24 -10.61 -11.14
N ILE A 150 4.23 -9.72 -11.13
CA ILE A 150 2.82 -10.11 -11.21
C ILE A 150 2.38 -10.37 -12.65
N THR A 151 2.89 -9.59 -13.60
CA THR A 151 2.43 -9.61 -15.00
C THR A 151 3.33 -10.38 -15.94
N GLY A 152 4.61 -10.53 -15.59
CA GLY A 152 5.66 -11.04 -16.47
C GLY A 152 6.18 -10.00 -17.49
N ILE A 153 5.75 -8.74 -17.39
CA ILE A 153 6.14 -7.64 -18.28
C ILE A 153 7.23 -6.81 -17.60
N SER A 154 8.42 -6.79 -18.20
CA SER A 154 9.51 -5.94 -17.69
C SER A 154 9.22 -4.47 -18.00
N VAL A 155 9.12 -3.65 -16.96
CA VAL A 155 8.72 -2.24 -17.06
C VAL A 155 9.96 -1.36 -17.11
N LYS A 156 10.32 -0.89 -18.34
CA LYS A 156 11.48 -0.02 -18.59
C LYS A 156 11.08 1.29 -19.28
N SER A 157 9.85 1.41 -19.70
CA SER A 157 9.30 2.56 -20.38
C SER A 157 7.83 2.79 -20.01
N LEU A 158 7.29 3.96 -20.35
CA LEU A 158 5.87 4.24 -20.21
C LEU A 158 5.00 3.26 -20.99
N ASN A 159 5.45 2.84 -22.18
CA ASN A 159 4.73 1.84 -22.97
C ASN A 159 4.69 0.47 -22.29
N ASP A 160 5.79 0.04 -21.66
CA ASP A 160 5.80 -1.22 -20.92
C ASP A 160 4.88 -1.13 -19.68
N ALA A 161 4.88 0.01 -18.99
CA ALA A 161 3.98 0.27 -17.87
C ALA A 161 2.51 0.21 -18.31
N GLU A 162 2.19 0.77 -19.49
CA GLU A 162 0.84 0.67 -20.05
C GLU A 162 0.44 -0.78 -20.31
N ILE A 163 1.33 -1.58 -20.90
CA ILE A 163 1.09 -3.01 -21.17
C ILE A 163 0.91 -3.78 -19.85
N ALA A 164 1.78 -3.54 -18.86
CA ALA A 164 1.69 -4.17 -17.54
C ALA A 164 0.37 -3.80 -16.81
N ALA A 165 -0.01 -2.52 -16.84
CA ALA A 165 -1.29 -2.06 -16.28
C ALA A 165 -2.48 -2.74 -16.97
N GLY A 166 -2.46 -2.83 -18.31
CA GLY A 166 -3.45 -3.58 -19.09
C GLY A 166 -3.57 -5.03 -18.64
N LYS A 167 -2.41 -5.67 -18.36
CA LYS A 167 -2.39 -7.06 -17.89
C LYS A 167 -2.99 -7.24 -16.50
N LEU A 168 -2.81 -6.28 -15.59
CA LEU A 168 -3.45 -6.29 -14.28
C LEU A 168 -4.97 -6.16 -14.39
N ILE A 169 -5.46 -5.32 -15.30
CA ILE A 169 -6.89 -5.16 -15.60
C ILE A 169 -7.47 -6.44 -16.21
N GLU A 170 -6.78 -7.05 -17.17
CA GLU A 170 -7.18 -8.35 -17.74
C GLU A 170 -7.31 -9.45 -16.67
N LYS A 171 -6.47 -9.40 -15.64
CA LYS A 171 -6.51 -10.32 -14.49
C LYS A 171 -7.60 -9.99 -13.46
N GLY A 172 -8.32 -8.88 -13.62
CA GLY A 172 -9.51 -8.55 -12.85
C GLY A 172 -9.48 -7.27 -12.02
N ALA A 173 -8.37 -6.54 -11.93
CA ALA A 173 -8.34 -5.24 -11.26
C ALA A 173 -9.18 -4.21 -12.03
N ASN A 174 -9.87 -3.29 -11.33
CA ASN A 174 -10.62 -2.23 -12.00
C ASN A 174 -9.68 -1.16 -12.58
N ALA A 175 -8.61 -0.82 -11.85
CA ALA A 175 -7.58 0.10 -12.32
C ALA A 175 -6.20 -0.30 -11.79
N ALA A 176 -5.16 0.12 -12.50
CA ALA A 176 -3.77 -0.02 -12.06
C ALA A 176 -3.09 1.35 -12.03
N VAL A 177 -2.26 1.59 -11.02
CA VAL A 177 -1.39 2.75 -10.91
C VAL A 177 0.04 2.25 -10.75
N ILE A 178 0.84 2.30 -11.79
CA ILE A 178 2.24 1.85 -11.72
C ILE A 178 3.12 3.04 -11.38
N THR A 179 3.83 2.96 -10.25
CA THR A 179 4.82 3.96 -9.87
C THR A 179 6.13 3.71 -10.63
N LEU A 180 6.75 4.77 -11.14
CA LEU A 180 7.87 4.75 -12.10
C LEU A 180 9.06 5.58 -11.63
N GLY A 181 9.25 5.68 -10.31
CA GLY A 181 10.33 6.45 -9.72
C GLY A 181 10.34 7.90 -10.22
N GLU A 182 11.46 8.33 -10.79
CA GLU A 182 11.65 9.70 -11.31
C GLU A 182 10.71 10.04 -12.49
N GLN A 183 10.13 9.04 -13.15
CA GLN A 183 9.17 9.26 -14.24
C GLN A 183 7.74 9.52 -13.72
N GLY A 184 7.48 9.39 -12.42
CA GLY A 184 6.18 9.64 -11.82
C GLY A 184 5.31 8.39 -11.73
N ALA A 185 4.07 8.45 -12.18
CA ALA A 185 3.12 7.33 -12.12
C ALA A 185 2.25 7.24 -13.38
N LEU A 186 1.92 6.01 -13.78
CA LEU A 186 1.00 5.74 -14.88
C LEU A 186 -0.26 5.08 -14.33
N PHE A 187 -1.39 5.74 -14.50
CA PHE A 187 -2.71 5.20 -14.24
C PHE A 187 -3.31 4.62 -15.52
N LYS A 188 -4.01 3.50 -15.39
CA LYS A 188 -4.85 2.92 -16.44
C LYS A 188 -6.10 2.30 -15.84
N ASP A 189 -7.24 2.54 -16.48
CA ASP A 189 -8.47 1.80 -16.31
C ASP A 189 -9.04 1.34 -17.68
N SER A 190 -10.29 0.92 -17.74
CA SER A 190 -10.95 0.50 -18.98
C SER A 190 -11.19 1.65 -19.98
N ASN A 191 -11.12 2.91 -19.53
CA ASN A 191 -11.59 4.08 -20.28
C ASN A 191 -10.46 5.05 -20.64
N GLN A 192 -9.39 5.10 -19.83
CA GLN A 192 -8.35 6.11 -19.96
C GLN A 192 -6.99 5.65 -19.47
N ILE A 193 -5.98 6.36 -19.95
CA ILE A 193 -4.59 6.22 -19.50
C ILE A 193 -4.11 7.63 -19.16
N ILE A 194 -3.48 7.79 -18.00
CA ILE A 194 -2.93 9.07 -17.56
C ILE A 194 -1.51 8.83 -17.06
N HIS A 195 -0.56 9.55 -17.61
CA HIS A 195 0.78 9.65 -17.06
C HIS A 195 0.92 10.96 -16.29
N GLN A 196 1.20 10.87 -15.00
CA GLN A 196 1.55 12.01 -14.15
C GLN A 196 3.05 12.00 -13.93
N PRO A 197 3.80 12.97 -14.46
CA PRO A 197 5.23 13.14 -14.18
C PRO A 197 5.48 13.44 -12.70
N ALA A 198 6.63 12.99 -12.20
CA ALA A 198 7.04 13.31 -10.84
C ALA A 198 7.28 14.80 -10.63
N TYR A 199 6.95 15.30 -9.44
CA TYR A 199 7.31 16.64 -9.04
C TYR A 199 8.76 16.69 -8.56
N GLN A 200 9.54 17.62 -9.10
CA GLN A 200 10.90 17.86 -8.65
C GLN A 200 10.89 18.95 -7.57
N ALA A 201 10.76 18.53 -6.31
CA ALA A 201 10.79 19.44 -5.16
C ALA A 201 12.22 19.77 -4.69
N GLY A 202 13.23 19.10 -5.23
CA GLY A 202 14.65 19.25 -4.87
C GLY A 202 15.46 18.01 -5.23
N PRO A 203 16.76 17.97 -4.85
CA PRO A 203 17.58 16.78 -5.06
C PRO A 203 17.04 15.62 -4.22
N VAL A 204 16.95 14.45 -4.84
CA VAL A 204 16.59 13.21 -4.13
C VAL A 204 17.79 12.77 -3.29
N VAL A 205 17.59 12.64 -1.98
CA VAL A 205 18.62 12.19 -1.04
C VAL A 205 18.53 10.68 -0.85
N GLU A 206 17.31 10.16 -0.73
CA GLU A 206 17.02 8.74 -0.65
C GLU A 206 15.54 8.49 -1.03
N THR A 207 15.18 7.25 -1.36
CA THR A 207 13.85 6.90 -1.88
C THR A 207 13.03 6.01 -0.94
N THR A 208 13.56 5.68 0.25
CA THR A 208 12.86 4.83 1.22
C THR A 208 11.53 5.44 1.63
N GLY A 209 10.46 4.68 1.49
CA GLY A 209 9.11 5.14 1.85
C GLY A 209 8.41 6.03 0.81
N ALA A 210 9.05 6.33 -0.35
CA ALA A 210 8.40 7.13 -1.39
C ALA A 210 7.10 6.46 -1.91
N GLY A 211 7.13 5.13 -2.14
CA GLY A 211 5.95 4.36 -2.49
C GLY A 211 4.88 4.38 -1.39
N ASP A 212 5.29 4.38 -0.11
CA ASP A 212 4.35 4.47 1.01
C ASP A 212 3.69 5.86 1.07
N ALA A 213 4.47 6.91 0.85
CA ALA A 213 3.95 8.28 0.80
C ALA A 213 2.95 8.45 -0.34
N PHE A 214 3.29 7.96 -1.54
CA PHE A 214 2.41 7.95 -2.69
C PHE A 214 1.08 7.22 -2.38
N ASN A 215 1.13 6.00 -1.85
CA ASN A 215 -0.06 5.22 -1.52
C ASN A 215 -0.92 5.90 -0.45
N GLY A 216 -0.30 6.49 0.58
CA GLY A 216 -1.00 7.26 1.61
C GLY A 216 -1.74 8.46 1.02
N GLY A 217 -1.07 9.25 0.17
CA GLY A 217 -1.66 10.38 -0.54
C GLY A 217 -2.79 9.95 -1.48
N LEU A 218 -2.56 8.90 -2.26
CA LEU A 218 -3.57 8.32 -3.17
C LEU A 218 -4.84 7.93 -2.41
N ALA A 219 -4.70 7.23 -1.27
CA ALA A 219 -5.84 6.80 -0.47
C ALA A 219 -6.67 7.99 0.04
N VAL A 220 -6.02 9.06 0.51
CA VAL A 220 -6.70 10.28 0.98
C VAL A 220 -7.41 10.98 -0.18
N ALA A 221 -6.73 11.19 -1.30
CA ALA A 221 -7.32 11.87 -2.46
C ALA A 221 -8.54 11.12 -3.02
N VAL A 222 -8.47 9.77 -3.02
CA VAL A 222 -9.60 8.90 -3.40
C VAL A 222 -10.75 9.03 -2.38
N ALA A 223 -10.44 9.02 -1.07
CA ALA A 223 -11.45 9.19 -0.01
C ALA A 223 -12.17 10.54 -0.08
N GLU A 224 -11.46 11.60 -0.51
CA GLU A 224 -12.00 12.94 -0.75
C GLU A 224 -12.84 13.03 -2.05
N GLY A 225 -12.91 11.98 -2.85
CA GLY A 225 -13.67 11.95 -4.11
C GLY A 225 -13.06 12.81 -5.21
N MET A 226 -11.75 13.01 -5.21
CA MET A 226 -11.06 13.76 -6.26
C MET A 226 -11.15 13.04 -7.61
N THR A 227 -11.09 13.80 -8.71
CA THR A 227 -10.91 13.21 -10.05
C THR A 227 -9.54 12.57 -10.17
N ILE A 228 -9.40 11.54 -11.01
CA ILE A 228 -8.18 10.72 -11.06
C ILE A 228 -6.91 11.53 -11.36
N ASP A 229 -6.99 12.55 -12.22
CA ASP A 229 -5.86 13.46 -12.47
C ASP A 229 -5.46 14.25 -11.23
N LYS A 230 -6.42 14.65 -10.38
CA LYS A 230 -6.13 15.29 -9.10
C LYS A 230 -5.59 14.29 -8.08
N VAL A 231 -6.10 13.06 -8.07
CA VAL A 231 -5.59 11.97 -7.23
C VAL A 231 -4.11 11.75 -7.51
N LEU A 232 -3.72 11.57 -8.78
CA LEU A 232 -2.33 11.33 -9.16
C LEU A 232 -1.41 12.53 -8.88
N ARG A 233 -1.95 13.76 -8.93
CA ARG A 233 -1.18 14.98 -8.62
C ARG A 233 -1.01 15.22 -7.14
N PHE A 234 -1.94 14.73 -6.32
CA PHE A 234 -1.90 14.84 -4.87
C PHE A 234 -1.00 13.77 -4.25
N ALA A 235 -1.03 12.55 -4.80
CA ALA A 235 -0.21 11.42 -4.38
C ALA A 235 1.28 11.62 -4.71
#